data_ef9f9d1f265ea809f64d5f8f934224b1
#
_entry.id   ef9f9d1f265ea809f64d5f8f934224b1
#
_cell.length_a   1.000
_cell.length_b   1.000
_cell.length_c   1.000
_cell.angle_alpha   90.00
_cell.angle_beta   90.00
_cell.angle_gamma   90.00
#
_symmetry.space_group_name_H-M   'P 1'
#
loop_
_entity.id
_entity.type
_entity.pdbx_description
1 polymer ?
#
loop_
_entity_poly.entity_id
_entity_poly.type
_entity_poly.pdbx_seq_one_letter_code
_entity_poly.pdbx_strand_id
1 'polypeptide(L)'
;SGKSETYTTPYNIFTPSGAQAQYAICSPIMDEYGTIYFKNDSAYLMAVGSTIERIEVTKLPDKTTYNVKDTFDPTGMQVTAYYANGKTRDITAYVTWSETPLTANDTDFQITFPYAMYQNRENSDTLEMEYGVHCDKPMTTLTLTIEDPTEVKYGDVNGDGIIDISDAMLICQIYLGNVAPTDTQKKAAEVNGDGIIDISD
;
A
#
# COMPACT_ATOMS: atom_id res chain seq x y z
N SER A 1 -22.42 42.06 18.30
CA SER A 1 -22.01 41.18 18.35
C SER A 1 -22.66 39.84 18.59
N GLY A 2 -23.80 39.48 18.66
CA GLY A 2 -24.38 38.16 18.93
C GLY A 2 -24.11 37.07 17.88
N LYS A 3 -22.88 36.95 17.43
CA LYS A 3 -22.47 35.97 16.42
C LYS A 3 -21.32 35.07 16.87
N SER A 4 -21.17 34.95 18.17
CA SER A 4 -20.14 34.09 18.72
C SER A 4 -20.37 32.60 18.36
N GLU A 5 -21.62 32.18 18.23
CA GLU A 5 -21.92 30.80 17.81
C GLU A 5 -21.43 30.49 16.39
N THR A 6 -21.36 31.50 15.54
CA THR A 6 -20.81 31.33 14.19
C THR A 6 -19.30 31.01 14.21
N TYR A 7 -18.61 31.38 15.28
CA TYR A 7 -17.20 31.17 15.44
C TYR A 7 -16.84 29.98 16.31
N THR A 8 -17.81 29.38 16.97
CA THR A 8 -17.57 28.22 17.82
C THR A 8 -17.13 26.99 17.01
N THR A 9 -17.77 26.74 15.89
CA THR A 9 -17.46 25.54 15.08
C THR A 9 -16.02 25.47 14.59
N PRO A 10 -15.43 26.53 13.99
CA PRO A 10 -14.02 26.54 13.62
C PRO A 10 -13.08 26.35 14.81
N TYR A 11 -13.42 26.91 15.96
CA TYR A 11 -12.60 26.82 17.16
C TYR A 11 -12.61 25.45 17.81
N ASN A 12 -13.63 24.66 17.58
CA ASN A 12 -13.72 23.33 18.12
C ASN A 12 -12.62 22.38 17.60
N ILE A 13 -11.99 22.69 16.49
CA ILE A 13 -10.78 22.00 16.02
C ILE A 13 -9.66 22.07 17.07
N PHE A 14 -9.63 23.14 17.86
CA PHE A 14 -8.58 23.43 18.83
C PHE A 14 -9.02 23.28 20.28
N THR A 15 -10.21 22.74 20.51
CA THR A 15 -10.77 22.57 21.87
C THR A 15 -10.66 21.17 22.47
N PRO A 16 -9.99 20.17 21.88
CA PRO A 16 -9.65 18.95 22.61
C PRO A 16 -8.87 19.28 23.89
N SER A 17 -8.95 18.41 24.87
CA SER A 17 -8.22 18.56 26.14
C SER A 17 -6.70 18.45 25.94
N GLY A 18 -5.93 18.92 26.89
CA GLY A 18 -4.48 18.82 26.90
C GLY A 18 -3.77 19.92 26.12
N ALA A 19 -2.70 19.57 25.43
CA ALA A 19 -1.81 20.52 24.74
C ALA A 19 -2.50 21.36 23.66
N GLN A 20 -3.53 20.82 23.03
CA GLN A 20 -4.27 21.53 21.97
C GLN A 20 -5.18 22.64 22.52
N ALA A 21 -5.52 22.60 23.81
CA ALA A 21 -6.40 23.60 24.43
C ALA A 21 -5.64 24.87 24.88
N GLN A 22 -4.34 24.93 24.70
CA GLN A 22 -3.50 26.02 25.18
C GLN A 22 -3.43 27.17 24.18
N TYR A 23 -3.11 28.36 24.68
CA TYR A 23 -3.04 29.55 23.86
C TYR A 23 -1.83 29.54 22.91
N ALA A 24 -2.01 30.08 21.72
CA ALA A 24 -0.91 30.31 20.80
C ALA A 24 0.02 31.41 21.30
N ILE A 25 1.32 31.18 21.28
CA ILE A 25 2.35 32.10 21.76
C ILE A 25 3.19 32.71 20.64
N CYS A 26 2.88 32.37 19.38
CA CYS A 26 3.53 32.94 18.21
C CYS A 26 2.51 33.24 17.10
N SER A 27 2.91 34.11 16.17
CA SER A 27 2.11 34.35 14.98
C SER A 27 2.01 33.07 14.15
N PRO A 28 0.83 32.68 13.70
CA PRO A 28 0.68 31.56 12.80
C PRO A 28 1.27 31.87 11.43
N ILE A 29 1.82 30.88 10.78
CA ILE A 29 2.26 30.92 9.38
C ILE A 29 1.46 29.89 8.59
N MET A 30 1.22 30.16 7.33
CA MET A 30 0.48 29.27 6.44
C MET A 30 1.37 28.88 5.26
N ASP A 31 1.37 27.60 4.92
CA ASP A 31 2.04 27.11 3.72
C ASP A 31 1.16 27.27 2.47
N GLU A 32 1.73 26.96 1.31
CA GLU A 32 1.04 27.01 0.01
C GLU A 32 -0.13 26.03 -0.11
N TYR A 33 -0.19 25.02 0.75
CA TYR A 33 -1.27 24.01 0.78
C TYR A 33 -2.42 24.42 1.69
N GLY A 34 -2.28 25.55 2.43
CA GLY A 34 -3.29 26.06 3.34
C GLY A 34 -3.20 25.47 4.75
N THR A 35 -2.09 24.83 5.10
CA THR A 35 -1.82 24.37 6.45
C THR A 35 -1.31 25.51 7.30
N ILE A 36 -1.93 25.75 8.45
CA ILE A 36 -1.55 26.78 9.42
C ILE A 36 -0.68 26.13 10.49
N TYR A 37 0.51 26.65 10.67
CA TYR A 37 1.45 26.24 11.69
C TYR A 37 1.53 27.31 12.79
N PHE A 38 1.46 26.87 14.04
CA PHE A 38 1.63 27.75 15.18
C PHE A 38 2.19 26.96 16.37
N LYS A 39 2.81 27.68 17.27
CA LYS A 39 3.27 27.13 18.53
C LYS A 39 2.40 27.68 19.65
N ASN A 40 1.99 26.81 20.56
CA ASN A 40 1.35 27.18 21.81
C ASN A 40 2.30 26.98 22.99
N ASP A 41 1.86 27.23 24.20
CA ASP A 41 2.63 27.12 25.43
C ASP A 41 2.88 25.67 25.89
N SER A 42 2.34 24.69 25.18
CA SER A 42 2.55 23.23 25.43
C SER A 42 3.91 22.71 24.97
N ALA A 43 4.75 23.51 24.35
CA ALA A 43 5.99 23.13 23.69
C ALA A 43 5.83 22.31 22.39
N TYR A 44 4.60 22.05 21.91
CA TYR A 44 4.35 21.40 20.65
C TYR A 44 4.21 22.40 19.51
N LEU A 45 4.69 22.01 18.31
CA LEU A 45 4.33 22.65 17.06
C LEU A 45 2.99 22.09 16.59
N MET A 46 2.02 22.97 16.44
CA MET A 46 0.68 22.64 15.98
C MET A 46 0.58 22.86 14.47
N ALA A 47 -0.10 21.99 13.77
CA ALA A 47 -0.41 22.13 12.36
C ALA A 47 -1.90 21.87 12.13
N VAL A 48 -2.59 22.80 11.48
CA VAL A 48 -4.01 22.68 11.15
C VAL A 48 -4.20 22.99 9.69
N GLY A 49 -4.75 22.05 8.97
CA GLY A 49 -4.95 22.17 7.53
C GLY A 49 -6.17 21.39 7.06
N SER A 50 -6.32 21.34 5.75
CA SER A 50 -7.34 20.50 5.13
C SER A 50 -6.98 19.03 5.33
N THR A 51 -8.00 18.20 5.59
CA THR A 51 -7.82 16.76 5.69
C THR A 51 -7.44 16.15 4.35
N ILE A 52 -6.63 15.11 4.38
CA ILE A 52 -6.38 14.27 3.20
C ILE A 52 -7.62 13.39 3.00
N GLU A 53 -8.24 13.50 1.83
CA GLU A 53 -9.38 12.66 1.46
C GLU A 53 -8.93 11.29 0.95
N ARG A 54 -7.84 11.29 0.18
CA ARG A 54 -7.23 10.07 -0.37
C ARG A 54 -5.79 10.30 -0.75
N ILE A 55 -5.06 9.23 -0.90
CA ILE A 55 -3.75 9.21 -1.55
C ILE A 55 -3.79 8.27 -2.76
N GLU A 56 -2.97 8.56 -3.75
CA GLU A 56 -2.89 7.76 -4.98
C GLU A 56 -1.43 7.60 -5.43
N VAL A 57 -1.10 6.44 -5.97
CA VAL A 57 0.14 6.26 -6.74
C VAL A 57 -0.08 6.89 -8.11
N THR A 58 0.40 8.10 -8.30
CA THR A 58 0.20 8.89 -9.55
C THR A 58 1.24 8.57 -10.61
N LYS A 59 2.36 7.96 -10.22
CA LYS A 59 3.34 7.37 -11.12
C LYS A 59 3.80 6.04 -10.53
N LEU A 60 3.74 4.99 -11.34
CA LEU A 60 4.20 3.66 -10.96
C LEU A 60 5.72 3.66 -10.73
N PRO A 61 6.24 2.78 -9.86
CA PRO A 61 7.68 2.53 -9.77
C PRO A 61 8.22 1.95 -11.09
N ASP A 62 9.50 2.09 -11.30
CA ASP A 62 10.17 1.60 -12.52
C ASP A 62 10.12 0.06 -12.61
N LYS A 63 10.00 -0.63 -11.47
CA LYS A 63 9.82 -2.09 -11.37
C LYS A 63 8.48 -2.42 -10.73
N THR A 64 7.67 -3.23 -11.41
CA THR A 64 6.36 -3.72 -10.93
C THR A 64 6.24 -5.24 -10.93
N THR A 65 7.24 -5.94 -11.48
CA THR A 65 7.33 -7.40 -11.51
C THR A 65 8.47 -7.86 -10.61
N TYR A 66 8.17 -8.76 -9.70
CA TYR A 66 9.09 -9.28 -8.69
C TYR A 66 9.01 -10.79 -8.60
N ASN A 67 10.06 -11.42 -8.11
CA ASN A 67 9.98 -12.80 -7.65
C ASN A 67 9.59 -12.88 -6.18
N VAL A 68 9.01 -14.00 -5.77
CA VAL A 68 8.85 -14.33 -4.34
C VAL A 68 10.20 -14.19 -3.64
N LYS A 69 10.20 -13.53 -2.47
CA LYS A 69 11.35 -13.14 -1.64
C LYS A 69 12.14 -11.91 -2.12
N ASP A 70 11.78 -11.30 -3.23
CA ASP A 70 12.30 -9.97 -3.55
C ASP A 70 11.82 -8.93 -2.53
N THR A 71 12.50 -7.80 -2.49
CA THR A 71 12.06 -6.63 -1.72
C THR A 71 11.51 -5.58 -2.68
N PHE A 72 10.45 -4.89 -2.28
CA PHE A 72 9.86 -3.81 -3.08
C PHE A 72 10.86 -2.66 -3.28
N ASP A 73 10.97 -2.17 -4.52
CA ASP A 73 11.79 -1.02 -4.89
C ASP A 73 10.89 0.14 -5.32
N PRO A 74 10.84 1.25 -4.56
CA PRO A 74 10.01 2.41 -4.85
C PRO A 74 10.58 3.34 -5.94
N THR A 75 11.75 3.03 -6.51
CA THR A 75 12.42 3.90 -7.48
C THR A 75 11.48 4.31 -8.60
N GLY A 76 11.39 5.61 -8.86
CA GLY A 76 10.51 6.17 -9.89
C GLY A 76 9.05 6.37 -9.47
N MET A 77 8.60 5.80 -8.34
CA MET A 77 7.23 5.95 -7.84
C MET A 77 6.95 7.40 -7.43
N GLN A 78 5.70 7.85 -7.64
CA GLN A 78 5.17 9.08 -7.07
C GLN A 78 3.82 8.84 -6.41
N VAL A 79 3.66 9.40 -5.22
CA VAL A 79 2.41 9.33 -4.46
C VAL A 79 1.90 10.73 -4.18
N THR A 80 0.66 10.98 -4.53
CA THR A 80 0.00 12.28 -4.38
C THR A 80 -1.12 12.18 -3.35
N ALA A 81 -1.14 13.12 -2.41
CA ALA A 81 -2.27 13.36 -1.53
C ALA A 81 -3.24 14.35 -2.13
N TYR A 82 -4.53 14.07 -2.00
CA TYR A 82 -5.64 14.92 -2.39
C TYR A 82 -6.35 15.42 -1.13
N TYR A 83 -6.47 16.72 -1.01
CA TYR A 83 -7.02 17.38 0.17
C TYR A 83 -8.46 17.83 -0.06
N ALA A 84 -9.26 17.87 1.00
CA ALA A 84 -10.66 18.33 0.97
C ALA A 84 -10.85 19.76 0.43
N ASN A 85 -9.80 20.58 0.44
CA ASN A 85 -9.82 21.93 -0.18
C ASN A 85 -9.51 21.91 -1.68
N GLY A 86 -9.42 20.75 -2.31
CA GLY A 86 -9.12 20.58 -3.73
C GLY A 86 -7.65 20.69 -4.11
N LYS A 87 -6.76 20.97 -3.15
CA LYS A 87 -5.31 21.00 -3.40
C LYS A 87 -4.72 19.59 -3.43
N THR A 88 -3.57 19.46 -4.08
CA THR A 88 -2.81 18.21 -4.12
C THR A 88 -1.38 18.46 -3.68
N ARG A 89 -0.73 17.44 -3.14
CA ARG A 89 0.67 17.49 -2.72
C ARG A 89 1.37 16.18 -3.02
N ASP A 90 2.59 16.25 -3.52
CA ASP A 90 3.49 15.10 -3.59
C ASP A 90 3.92 14.73 -2.16
N ILE A 91 3.60 13.51 -1.76
CA ILE A 91 3.92 12.95 -0.45
C ILE A 91 4.84 11.73 -0.53
N THR A 92 5.46 11.48 -1.67
CA THR A 92 6.29 10.32 -1.95
C THR A 92 7.35 10.06 -0.86
N ALA A 93 7.97 11.14 -0.37
CA ALA A 93 8.99 11.03 0.69
C ALA A 93 8.43 10.72 2.10
N TYR A 94 7.12 10.69 2.25
CA TYR A 94 6.45 10.55 3.55
C TYR A 94 5.61 9.28 3.68
N VAL A 95 5.47 8.49 2.61
CA VAL A 95 4.74 7.24 2.65
C VAL A 95 5.63 6.09 3.11
N THR A 96 5.01 5.05 3.62
CA THR A 96 5.65 3.83 4.07
C THR A 96 4.96 2.60 3.48
N TRP A 97 5.66 1.49 3.44
CA TRP A 97 5.19 0.18 2.98
C TRP A 97 5.85 -0.91 3.82
N SER A 98 5.46 -2.16 3.59
CA SER A 98 6.13 -3.31 4.21
C SER A 98 7.51 -3.52 3.59
N GLU A 99 8.54 -3.62 4.43
CA GLU A 99 9.91 -3.96 4.02
C GLU A 99 10.17 -5.49 4.08
N THR A 100 9.15 -6.29 4.39
CA THR A 100 9.27 -7.74 4.39
C THR A 100 9.44 -8.27 2.95
N PRO A 101 10.16 -9.39 2.78
CA PRO A 101 10.24 -10.03 1.47
C PRO A 101 8.85 -10.36 0.91
N LEU A 102 8.67 -10.09 -0.38
CA LEU A 102 7.40 -10.29 -1.08
C LEU A 102 7.02 -11.78 -1.13
N THR A 103 5.73 -12.03 -1.01
CA THR A 103 5.12 -13.35 -1.15
C THR A 103 4.18 -13.37 -2.36
N ALA A 104 3.76 -14.53 -2.81
CA ALA A 104 2.80 -14.66 -3.93
C ALA A 104 1.47 -13.93 -3.69
N ASN A 105 1.14 -13.58 -2.44
CA ASN A 105 -0.09 -12.89 -2.07
C ASN A 105 0.02 -11.36 -2.10
N ASP A 106 1.22 -10.80 -2.29
CA ASP A 106 1.46 -9.36 -2.24
C ASP A 106 1.18 -8.65 -3.58
N THR A 107 0.23 -9.18 -4.36
CA THR A 107 -0.23 -8.58 -5.63
C THR A 107 -0.90 -7.23 -5.42
N ASP A 108 -1.56 -7.02 -4.29
CA ASP A 108 -2.17 -5.78 -3.85
C ASP A 108 -1.31 -5.14 -2.75
N PHE A 109 -0.22 -4.52 -3.17
CA PHE A 109 0.79 -3.96 -2.26
C PHE A 109 0.34 -2.63 -1.69
N GLN A 110 0.34 -2.53 -0.35
CA GLN A 110 -0.17 -1.36 0.34
C GLN A 110 0.88 -0.28 0.57
N ILE A 111 0.53 0.94 0.17
CA ILE A 111 1.29 2.17 0.44
C ILE A 111 0.49 2.99 1.44
N THR A 112 1.10 3.37 2.55
CA THR A 112 0.43 4.04 3.66
C THR A 112 1.08 5.39 3.94
N PHE A 113 0.25 6.42 4.18
CA PHE A 113 0.71 7.66 4.80
C PHE A 113 0.67 7.47 6.33
N PRO A 114 1.83 7.39 7.01
CA PRO A 114 1.89 6.86 8.38
C PRO A 114 1.38 7.80 9.47
N TYR A 115 1.15 9.07 9.12
CA TYR A 115 0.76 10.08 10.11
C TYR A 115 -0.71 9.98 10.46
N ALA A 116 -0.97 9.96 11.77
CA ALA A 116 -2.32 10.00 12.29
C ALA A 116 -2.99 11.32 11.91
N MET A 117 -4.25 11.21 11.51
CA MET A 117 -5.08 12.36 11.18
C MET A 117 -6.22 12.46 12.20
N TYR A 118 -6.58 13.70 12.50
CA TYR A 118 -7.72 14.01 13.35
C TYR A 118 -8.64 14.95 12.59
N GLN A 119 -9.92 14.67 12.60
CA GLN A 119 -10.93 15.53 11.99
C GLN A 119 -12.14 15.66 12.90
N ASN A 120 -12.89 16.75 12.68
CA ASN A 120 -14.22 16.86 13.23
C ASN A 120 -15.18 16.19 12.26
N ARG A 121 -16.12 15.43 12.78
CA ARG A 121 -17.17 14.79 12.00
C ARG A 121 -18.48 14.81 12.76
N GLU A 122 -19.58 14.78 12.03
CA GLU A 122 -20.88 14.52 12.60
C GLU A 122 -21.04 13.03 12.88
N ASN A 123 -21.49 12.69 14.08
CA ASN A 123 -21.86 11.33 14.42
C ASN A 123 -23.23 11.03 13.81
N SER A 124 -23.29 10.08 12.87
CA SER A 124 -24.52 9.73 12.15
C SER A 124 -25.65 9.20 13.04
N ASP A 125 -25.30 8.65 14.20
CA ASP A 125 -26.26 8.03 15.11
C ASP A 125 -26.88 9.05 16.08
N THR A 126 -26.09 10.04 16.51
CA THR A 126 -26.50 11.04 17.49
C THR A 126 -26.76 12.41 16.88
N LEU A 127 -26.32 12.67 15.66
CA LEU A 127 -26.30 13.99 14.99
C LEU A 127 -25.52 15.06 15.78
N GLU A 128 -24.59 14.62 16.63
CA GLU A 128 -23.70 15.48 17.39
C GLU A 128 -22.34 15.54 16.74
N MET A 129 -21.67 16.69 16.87
CA MET A 129 -20.30 16.85 16.34
C MET A 129 -19.29 16.20 17.27
N GLU A 130 -18.54 15.26 16.72
CA GLU A 130 -17.36 14.68 17.35
C GLU A 130 -16.11 15.47 16.93
N TYR A 131 -15.33 15.92 17.89
CA TYR A 131 -14.15 16.78 17.65
C TYR A 131 -12.86 16.04 17.87
N GLY A 132 -11.90 16.27 16.98
CA GLY A 132 -10.56 15.69 17.09
C GLY A 132 -10.57 14.17 17.03
N VAL A 133 -11.50 13.57 16.28
CA VAL A 133 -11.61 12.13 16.12
C VAL A 133 -10.43 11.61 15.31
N HIS A 134 -9.79 10.57 15.83
CA HIS A 134 -8.72 9.90 15.10
C HIS A 134 -9.29 9.22 13.85
N CYS A 135 -8.67 9.49 12.70
CA CYS A 135 -9.01 8.86 11.44
C CYS A 135 -7.98 7.78 11.11
N ASP A 136 -8.41 6.80 10.34
CA ASP A 136 -7.50 5.82 9.78
C ASP A 136 -6.43 6.51 8.91
N LYS A 137 -5.25 5.91 8.90
CA LYS A 137 -4.17 6.41 8.07
C LYS A 137 -4.56 6.27 6.60
N PRO A 138 -4.41 7.33 5.80
CA PRO A 138 -4.67 7.22 4.37
C PRO A 138 -3.77 6.15 3.75
N MET A 139 -4.35 5.29 2.93
CA MET A 139 -3.63 4.23 2.22
C MET A 139 -4.11 4.10 0.79
N THR A 140 -3.26 3.58 -0.05
CA THR A 140 -3.57 3.21 -1.43
C THR A 140 -2.91 1.89 -1.78
N THR A 141 -3.39 1.25 -2.82
CA THR A 141 -2.90 -0.05 -3.27
C THR A 141 -2.14 0.12 -4.58
N LEU A 142 -1.02 -0.56 -4.69
CA LEU A 142 -0.23 -0.70 -5.90
C LEU A 142 -0.31 -2.16 -6.34
N THR A 143 -0.75 -2.40 -7.57
CA THR A 143 -0.76 -3.76 -8.12
C THR A 143 0.64 -4.16 -8.57
N LEU A 144 1.13 -5.28 -8.03
CA LEU A 144 2.40 -5.90 -8.40
C LEU A 144 2.15 -7.24 -9.10
N THR A 145 3.05 -7.62 -9.97
CA THR A 145 3.14 -8.98 -10.49
C THR A 145 4.18 -9.74 -9.68
N ILE A 146 3.78 -10.81 -9.01
CA ILE A 146 4.69 -11.64 -8.22
C ILE A 146 4.82 -13.00 -8.91
N GLU A 147 6.04 -13.33 -9.28
CA GLU A 147 6.39 -14.60 -9.92
C GLU A 147 7.05 -15.51 -8.89
N ASP A 148 6.65 -16.75 -8.84
CA ASP A 148 7.34 -17.78 -8.06
C ASP A 148 8.09 -18.71 -9.03
N PRO A 149 9.38 -18.50 -9.26
CA PRO A 149 10.16 -19.37 -10.14
C PRO A 149 10.31 -20.79 -9.59
N THR A 150 9.87 -21.02 -8.35
CA THR A 150 9.84 -22.37 -7.74
C THR A 150 8.49 -23.05 -7.89
N GLU A 151 7.46 -22.30 -8.34
CA GLU A 151 6.18 -22.88 -8.66
C GLU A 151 6.30 -23.77 -9.90
N VAL A 152 6.09 -25.03 -9.69
CA VAL A 152 6.16 -26.02 -10.75
C VAL A 152 4.83 -26.04 -11.48
N LYS A 153 4.82 -25.66 -12.75
CA LYS A 153 3.65 -25.81 -13.61
C LYS A 153 3.60 -27.26 -14.10
N TYR A 154 2.71 -28.04 -13.51
CA TYR A 154 2.53 -29.44 -13.90
C TYR A 154 2.20 -29.53 -15.39
N GLY A 155 2.88 -30.42 -16.09
CA GLY A 155 2.78 -30.60 -17.52
C GLY A 155 3.74 -29.74 -18.36
N ASP A 156 4.34 -28.66 -17.79
CA ASP A 156 5.35 -27.84 -18.45
C ASP A 156 6.76 -28.34 -18.07
N VAL A 157 7.17 -29.43 -18.69
CA VAL A 157 8.40 -30.15 -18.33
C VAL A 157 9.63 -29.50 -18.92
N ASN A 158 9.49 -28.83 -20.05
CA ASN A 158 10.59 -28.12 -20.70
C ASN A 158 10.80 -26.71 -20.09
N GLY A 159 9.81 -26.16 -19.35
CA GLY A 159 9.87 -24.88 -18.65
C GLY A 159 9.71 -23.67 -19.58
N ASP A 160 9.09 -23.82 -20.75
CA ASP A 160 8.85 -22.72 -21.68
C ASP A 160 7.56 -21.93 -21.43
N GLY A 161 6.76 -22.35 -20.44
CA GLY A 161 5.49 -21.75 -20.06
C GLY A 161 4.27 -22.22 -20.84
N ILE A 162 4.45 -23.12 -21.84
CA ILE A 162 3.39 -23.67 -22.68
C ILE A 162 3.31 -25.19 -22.45
N ILE A 163 2.13 -25.71 -22.15
CA ILE A 163 1.93 -27.16 -22.04
C ILE A 163 1.51 -27.66 -23.41
N ASP A 164 2.41 -28.38 -24.09
CA ASP A 164 2.17 -28.88 -25.44
C ASP A 164 2.85 -30.25 -25.69
N ILE A 165 2.88 -30.65 -26.99
CA ILE A 165 3.46 -31.94 -27.40
C ILE A 165 4.98 -32.04 -27.11
N SER A 166 5.69 -30.90 -26.98
CA SER A 166 7.11 -30.88 -26.64
C SER A 166 7.38 -31.42 -25.24
N ASP A 167 6.48 -31.11 -24.30
CA ASP A 167 6.52 -31.62 -22.93
C ASP A 167 6.27 -33.11 -22.88
N ALA A 168 5.23 -33.58 -23.57
CA ALA A 168 4.92 -35.00 -23.66
C ALA A 168 6.08 -35.79 -24.29
N MET A 169 6.74 -35.23 -25.29
CA MET A 169 7.94 -35.86 -25.87
C MET A 169 9.09 -35.91 -24.86
N LEU A 170 9.26 -34.88 -24.04
CA LEU A 170 10.29 -34.84 -23.02
C LEU A 170 10.01 -35.86 -21.91
N ILE A 171 8.72 -36.00 -21.48
CA ILE A 171 8.31 -37.06 -20.54
C ILE A 171 8.66 -38.42 -21.08
N CYS A 172 8.34 -38.71 -22.34
CA CYS A 172 8.71 -39.97 -22.99
C CYS A 172 10.24 -40.23 -22.99
N GLN A 173 11.03 -39.20 -23.24
CA GLN A 173 12.49 -39.33 -23.23
C GLN A 173 13.04 -39.58 -21.82
N ILE A 174 12.45 -38.94 -20.81
CA ILE A 174 12.79 -39.18 -19.40
C ILE A 174 12.44 -40.63 -19.02
N TYR A 175 11.22 -41.08 -19.35
CA TYR A 175 10.75 -42.44 -19.10
C TYR A 175 11.65 -43.48 -19.72
N LEU A 176 12.09 -43.27 -20.96
CA LEU A 176 13.00 -44.16 -21.68
C LEU A 176 14.46 -44.07 -21.19
N GLY A 177 14.77 -43.20 -20.25
CA GLY A 177 16.10 -43.02 -19.73
C GLY A 177 17.09 -42.30 -20.68
N ASN A 178 16.57 -41.70 -21.74
CA ASN A 178 17.38 -40.96 -22.69
C ASN A 178 17.80 -39.58 -22.19
N VAL A 179 17.06 -39.03 -21.26
CA VAL A 179 17.31 -37.74 -20.61
C VAL A 179 17.25 -37.89 -19.10
N ALA A 180 18.28 -37.39 -18.40
CA ALA A 180 18.25 -37.33 -16.94
C ALA A 180 17.52 -36.04 -16.51
N PRO A 181 16.34 -36.13 -15.87
CA PRO A 181 15.57 -34.93 -15.52
C PRO A 181 16.15 -34.21 -14.31
N THR A 182 16.04 -32.89 -14.28
CA THR A 182 16.25 -32.07 -13.10
C THR A 182 15.12 -32.32 -12.08
N ASP A 183 15.28 -31.87 -10.82
CA ASP A 183 14.24 -32.05 -9.80
C ASP A 183 12.97 -31.26 -10.12
N THR A 184 13.09 -30.11 -10.80
CA THR A 184 11.93 -29.32 -11.29
C THR A 184 11.21 -30.08 -12.40
N GLN A 185 11.94 -30.66 -13.35
CA GLN A 185 11.38 -31.47 -14.45
C GLN A 185 10.68 -32.71 -13.93
N LYS A 186 11.24 -33.38 -12.90
CA LYS A 186 10.56 -34.51 -12.25
C LYS A 186 9.20 -34.11 -11.67
N LYS A 187 9.16 -32.98 -10.96
CA LYS A 187 7.90 -32.48 -10.38
C LYS A 187 6.90 -32.08 -11.46
N ALA A 188 7.37 -31.40 -12.53
CA ALA A 188 6.50 -30.98 -13.62
C ALA A 188 5.96 -32.15 -14.43
N ALA A 189 6.71 -33.22 -14.57
CA ALA A 189 6.35 -34.41 -15.33
C ALA A 189 5.41 -35.36 -14.57
N GLU A 190 5.39 -35.30 -13.25
CA GLU A 190 4.55 -36.15 -12.42
C GLU A 190 3.16 -35.51 -12.25
N VAL A 191 2.27 -35.72 -13.21
CA VAL A 191 0.98 -35.00 -13.32
C VAL A 191 -0.15 -35.74 -12.62
N ASN A 192 -0.09 -37.08 -12.52
CA ASN A 192 -1.16 -37.89 -11.98
C ASN A 192 -1.08 -38.12 -10.46
N GLY A 193 0.04 -37.79 -9.79
CA GLY A 193 0.22 -37.86 -8.35
C GLY A 193 0.60 -39.27 -7.81
N ASP A 194 1.06 -40.19 -8.67
CA ASP A 194 1.45 -41.53 -8.26
C ASP A 194 2.94 -41.69 -7.89
N GLY A 195 3.75 -40.66 -8.13
CA GLY A 195 5.17 -40.62 -7.81
C GLY A 195 6.06 -41.32 -8.83
N ILE A 196 5.52 -41.72 -9.99
CA ILE A 196 6.25 -42.39 -11.07
C ILE A 196 6.04 -41.62 -12.35
N ILE A 197 7.14 -41.25 -13.00
CA ILE A 197 7.05 -40.60 -14.31
C ILE A 197 6.95 -41.68 -15.37
N ASP A 198 5.77 -41.84 -15.99
CA ASP A 198 5.51 -42.82 -17.05
C ASP A 198 4.55 -42.27 -18.12
N ILE A 199 4.02 -43.14 -18.96
CA ILE A 199 3.12 -42.75 -20.08
C ILE A 199 1.72 -42.33 -19.62
N SER A 200 1.38 -42.45 -18.34
CA SER A 200 0.10 -42.00 -17.79
C SER A 200 0.15 -40.55 -17.30
N ASP A 201 1.31 -39.95 -17.26
CA ASP A 201 1.53 -38.56 -17.04
C ASP A 201 1.37 -37.73 -18.31
#